data_fa7c0d077eff466021d8c1c7ec4d842d
#
_entry.id   fa7c0d077eff466021d8c1c7ec4d842d
#
_cell.length_a   1.000
_cell.length_b   1.000
_cell.length_c   1.000
_cell.angle_alpha   90.00
_cell.angle_beta   90.00
_cell.angle_gamma   90.00
#
_symmetry.space_group_name_H-M   'P 1'
#
loop_
_entity.id
_entity.type
_entity.pdbx_description
1 polymer ?
#
loop_
_entity_poly.entity_id
_entity_poly.type
_entity_poly.pdbx_seq_one_letter_code
_entity_poly.pdbx_strand_id
1 'polypeptide(L)'
;MDELRICASCGLTEVHHAPENHKPDPEWYCSSLCRETETLCQEIYERPYNSFISDATANGLILMKLPETWSTNEKMFASGGQGHGFAAERGNHIVDRVRLKNARILGDNNARNGADRLVSGTEIQTKYCSTAARSVGAAFDGQNGQYRYMGNNGPMQLEVPRDQYAGAVETMRNKIREGKVPGVTDPAEASRLIRRGHLTYTQARNITRFGTIESVTYDIAEGSVVSLAAGGISFALTASVFWLSTGDRDAALQTAAVQAGKTFTRTLAVYVTTQQLHRLSVVQGMLKHIDFSTASPTVRLALQKGTGAGNISALNKVMKGTLVTSLALVAVTTGPDMIKMLRGRISGTQFIRNLAVASSGVAGGAVGSVAGGILFSPLGPFGALTGRVVGGVLGE
;
A
#
# COMPACT_ATOMS: atom_id res chain seq x y z
N MET A 1 0.84 -49.35 -29.65
CA MET A 1 0.53 -49.29 -28.19
C MET A 1 0.17 -47.83 -27.89
N ASP A 2 -0.94 -47.66 -27.20
CA ASP A 2 -1.37 -46.31 -26.77
C ASP A 2 -0.55 -45.93 -25.54
N GLU A 3 0.25 -44.89 -25.65
CA GLU A 3 1.08 -44.38 -24.58
C GLU A 3 0.44 -43.07 -24.03
N LEU A 4 0.24 -43.02 -22.72
CA LEU A 4 -0.20 -41.82 -22.08
C LEU A 4 0.98 -40.86 -21.87
N ARG A 5 0.97 -39.72 -22.55
CA ARG A 5 1.99 -38.69 -22.38
C ARG A 5 1.48 -37.61 -21.46
N ILE A 6 2.32 -37.22 -20.51
CA ILE A 6 2.05 -36.15 -19.56
C ILE A 6 3.02 -35.03 -19.87
N CYS A 7 2.48 -33.81 -20.14
CA CYS A 7 3.31 -32.64 -20.37
C CYS A 7 4.12 -32.33 -19.12
N ALA A 8 5.44 -32.25 -19.23
CA ALA A 8 6.35 -31.99 -18.12
C ALA A 8 6.09 -30.62 -17.47
N SER A 9 5.64 -29.62 -18.26
CA SER A 9 5.39 -28.27 -17.76
C SER A 9 3.99 -28.06 -17.18
N CYS A 10 2.92 -28.53 -17.84
CA CYS A 10 1.55 -28.20 -17.46
C CYS A 10 0.69 -29.37 -16.97
N GLY A 11 1.23 -30.60 -17.03
CA GLY A 11 0.51 -31.80 -16.61
C GLY A 11 -0.65 -32.23 -17.53
N LEU A 12 -0.80 -31.60 -18.72
CA LEU A 12 -1.79 -32.04 -19.71
C LEU A 12 -1.48 -33.45 -20.15
N THR A 13 -2.50 -34.32 -20.15
CA THR A 13 -2.37 -35.73 -20.61
C THR A 13 -2.91 -35.87 -22.02
N GLU A 14 -2.16 -36.51 -22.89
CA GLU A 14 -2.56 -36.86 -24.25
C GLU A 14 -2.28 -38.35 -24.53
N VAL A 15 -3.22 -39.01 -25.21
CA VAL A 15 -3.00 -40.41 -25.67
C VAL A 15 -2.29 -40.32 -27.02
N HIS A 16 -1.07 -40.84 -27.07
CA HIS A 16 -0.27 -40.86 -28.29
C HIS A 16 -0.21 -42.27 -28.86
N HIS A 17 -0.58 -42.43 -30.14
CA HIS A 17 -0.41 -43.65 -30.86
C HIS A 17 1.04 -43.73 -31.41
N ALA A 18 1.94 -44.34 -30.65
CA ALA A 18 3.33 -44.44 -31.05
C ALA A 18 3.53 -45.62 -32.05
N PRO A 19 4.33 -45.46 -33.11
CA PRO A 19 4.75 -46.58 -33.94
C PRO A 19 5.63 -47.54 -33.14
N GLU A 20 5.61 -48.81 -33.51
CA GLU A 20 6.22 -49.96 -32.74
C GLU A 20 7.71 -49.81 -32.39
N ASN A 21 8.45 -48.87 -33.00
CA ASN A 21 9.87 -48.61 -32.76
C ASN A 21 10.19 -47.22 -32.16
N HIS A 22 9.23 -46.56 -31.55
CA HIS A 22 9.46 -45.23 -30.97
C HIS A 22 10.08 -45.36 -29.57
N LYS A 23 11.27 -44.77 -29.36
CA LYS A 23 11.81 -44.57 -28.01
C LYS A 23 11.02 -43.47 -27.34
N PRO A 24 10.50 -43.67 -26.13
CA PRO A 24 9.78 -42.62 -25.41
C PRO A 24 10.68 -41.40 -25.21
N ASP A 25 10.19 -40.24 -25.58
CA ASP A 25 10.86 -38.96 -25.31
C ASP A 25 10.78 -38.73 -23.79
N PRO A 26 11.91 -38.62 -23.05
CA PRO A 26 11.88 -38.56 -21.59
C PRO A 26 11.16 -37.31 -21.07
N GLU A 27 11.06 -36.29 -21.91
CA GLU A 27 10.35 -35.05 -21.57
C GLU A 27 9.45 -34.59 -22.72
N TRP A 28 8.15 -34.83 -22.58
CA TRP A 28 7.18 -34.41 -23.58
C TRP A 28 6.49 -33.10 -23.16
N TYR A 29 6.34 -32.19 -24.12
CA TYR A 29 5.65 -30.91 -23.94
C TYR A 29 4.49 -30.80 -24.92
N CYS A 30 3.28 -30.49 -24.44
CA CYS A 30 2.07 -30.36 -25.28
C CYS A 30 2.14 -29.23 -26.30
N SER A 31 3.08 -28.28 -26.15
CA SER A 31 3.31 -27.19 -27.07
C SER A 31 4.74 -26.65 -26.92
N SER A 32 5.24 -25.95 -27.97
CA SER A 32 6.51 -25.19 -27.91
C SER A 32 6.53 -24.22 -26.74
N LEU A 33 5.39 -23.68 -26.40
CA LEU A 33 5.22 -22.73 -25.31
C LEU A 33 5.38 -23.38 -23.92
N CYS A 34 4.91 -24.62 -23.73
CA CYS A 34 5.17 -25.38 -22.51
C CYS A 34 6.66 -25.70 -22.34
N ARG A 35 7.36 -25.96 -23.45
CA ARG A 35 8.81 -26.16 -23.47
C ARG A 35 9.54 -24.87 -23.08
N GLU A 36 9.17 -23.74 -23.69
CA GLU A 36 9.73 -22.43 -23.35
C GLU A 36 9.43 -22.03 -21.90
N THR A 37 8.25 -22.38 -21.39
CA THR A 37 7.86 -22.12 -19.99
C THR A 37 8.69 -22.97 -19.03
N GLU A 38 8.99 -24.21 -19.35
CA GLU A 38 9.86 -25.08 -18.54
C GLU A 38 11.30 -24.56 -18.54
N THR A 39 11.83 -24.15 -19.70
CA THR A 39 13.14 -23.49 -19.80
C THR A 39 13.19 -22.21 -18.97
N LEU A 40 12.13 -21.40 -19.02
CA LEU A 40 11.96 -20.19 -18.18
C LEU A 40 11.84 -20.56 -16.68
N CYS A 41 11.16 -21.65 -16.35
CA CYS A 41 11.07 -22.15 -14.97
C CYS A 41 12.41 -22.68 -14.47
N GLN A 42 13.17 -23.38 -15.31
CA GLN A 42 14.54 -23.82 -15.00
C GLN A 42 15.47 -22.61 -14.84
N GLU A 43 15.41 -21.63 -15.73
CA GLU A 43 16.12 -20.34 -15.57
C GLU A 43 15.69 -19.58 -14.30
N ILE A 44 14.44 -19.72 -13.86
CA ILE A 44 13.93 -19.15 -12.61
C ILE A 44 14.41 -19.95 -11.40
N TYR A 45 14.50 -21.29 -11.50
CA TYR A 45 15.04 -22.15 -10.44
C TYR A 45 16.57 -22.05 -10.32
N GLU A 46 17.25 -21.81 -11.44
CA GLU A 46 18.68 -21.51 -11.50
C GLU A 46 18.99 -20.05 -11.28
N ARG A 47 17.99 -19.24 -10.88
CA ARG A 47 18.22 -17.83 -10.54
C ARG A 47 19.32 -17.71 -9.51
N PRO A 48 20.33 -16.88 -9.78
CA PRO A 48 21.40 -16.69 -8.82
C PRO A 48 20.78 -16.24 -7.48
N TYR A 49 21.35 -16.75 -6.39
CA TYR A 49 21.01 -16.47 -4.98
C TYR A 49 20.63 -14.99 -4.71
N ASN A 50 21.18 -14.07 -5.49
CA ASN A 50 20.91 -12.64 -5.43
C ASN A 50 19.48 -12.22 -5.82
N SER A 51 18.80 -12.96 -6.72
CA SER A 51 17.40 -12.64 -7.06
C SER A 51 16.43 -13.13 -5.99
N PHE A 52 16.73 -14.27 -5.36
CA PHE A 52 15.98 -14.79 -4.23
C PHE A 52 16.00 -13.80 -3.04
N ILE A 53 17.21 -13.29 -2.68
CA ILE A 53 17.34 -12.30 -1.60
C ILE A 53 16.53 -11.04 -1.90
N SER A 54 16.54 -10.54 -3.16
CA SER A 54 15.82 -9.32 -3.51
C SER A 54 14.31 -9.50 -3.47
N ASP A 55 13.80 -10.64 -3.94
CA ASP A 55 12.37 -10.93 -3.95
C ASP A 55 11.85 -11.18 -2.54
N ALA A 56 12.56 -11.95 -1.73
CA ALA A 56 12.23 -12.19 -0.34
C ALA A 56 12.34 -10.92 0.51
N THR A 57 13.35 -10.07 0.28
CA THR A 57 13.45 -8.75 0.94
C THR A 57 12.30 -7.85 0.54
N ALA A 58 11.92 -7.81 -0.74
CA ALA A 58 10.78 -7.02 -1.20
C ALA A 58 9.49 -7.49 -0.54
N ASN A 59 9.23 -8.79 -0.51
CA ASN A 59 8.04 -9.36 0.11
C ASN A 59 8.01 -9.12 1.61
N GLY A 60 9.13 -9.30 2.32
CA GLY A 60 9.24 -9.01 3.74
C GLY A 60 8.96 -7.55 4.08
N LEU A 61 9.52 -6.60 3.31
CA LEU A 61 9.26 -5.17 3.47
C LEU A 61 7.81 -4.79 3.14
N ILE A 62 7.24 -5.39 2.09
CA ILE A 62 5.84 -5.22 1.71
C ILE A 62 4.94 -5.66 2.86
N LEU A 63 5.11 -6.90 3.36
CA LEU A 63 4.29 -7.47 4.43
C LEU A 63 4.45 -6.73 5.76
N MET A 64 5.57 -6.06 5.97
CA MET A 64 5.81 -5.25 7.16
C MET A 64 5.22 -3.85 7.06
N LYS A 65 5.42 -3.15 5.93
CA LYS A 65 5.09 -1.72 5.79
C LYS A 65 3.67 -1.44 5.32
N LEU A 66 3.13 -2.24 4.42
CA LEU A 66 1.80 -1.99 3.90
C LEU A 66 0.66 -2.15 4.92
N PRO A 67 0.70 -3.11 5.86
CA PRO A 67 -0.30 -3.17 6.93
C PRO A 67 -0.37 -1.91 7.80
N GLU A 68 0.76 -1.21 8.00
CA GLU A 68 0.80 0.07 8.72
C GLU A 68 0.09 1.17 7.95
N THR A 69 0.22 1.20 6.62
CA THR A 69 -0.48 2.19 5.77
C THR A 69 -1.99 2.01 5.81
N TRP A 70 -2.48 0.78 6.02
CA TRP A 70 -3.90 0.52 6.23
C TRP A 70 -4.46 1.31 7.40
N SER A 71 -3.81 1.28 8.57
CA SER A 71 -4.31 1.98 9.75
C SER A 71 -4.40 3.50 9.52
N THR A 72 -3.53 4.02 8.67
CA THR A 72 -3.47 5.42 8.29
C THR A 72 -4.57 5.78 7.29
N ASN A 73 -4.87 4.88 6.35
CA ASN A 73 -5.82 5.11 5.26
C ASN A 73 -7.23 4.54 5.54
N GLU A 74 -7.42 3.80 6.64
CA GLU A 74 -8.72 3.21 7.00
C GLU A 74 -9.86 4.23 7.00
N LYS A 75 -9.62 5.42 7.56
CA LYS A 75 -10.60 6.51 7.60
C LYS A 75 -10.97 7.02 6.20
N MET A 76 -10.02 6.97 5.25
CA MET A 76 -10.24 7.36 3.85
C MET A 76 -11.17 6.38 3.14
N PHE A 77 -11.04 5.07 3.45
CA PHE A 77 -11.81 4.00 2.83
C PHE A 77 -13.12 3.68 3.56
N ALA A 78 -13.37 4.31 4.73
CA ALA A 78 -14.59 4.09 5.50
C ALA A 78 -15.84 4.28 4.64
N SER A 79 -16.74 3.32 4.75
CA SER A 79 -18.01 3.26 4.00
C SER A 79 -18.86 4.52 4.22
N GLY A 80 -19.59 4.94 3.21
CA GLY A 80 -20.52 6.08 3.28
C GLY A 80 -20.01 7.38 2.67
N GLY A 81 -18.86 7.38 1.99
CA GLY A 81 -18.37 8.54 1.24
C GLY A 81 -17.87 9.71 2.10
N GLN A 82 -17.68 9.51 3.39
CA GLN A 82 -17.17 10.54 4.32
C GLN A 82 -15.63 10.62 4.34
N GLY A 83 -14.94 9.65 3.78
CA GLY A 83 -13.48 9.59 3.73
C GLY A 83 -12.81 10.65 2.84
N HIS A 84 -13.58 11.40 2.05
CA HIS A 84 -13.05 12.40 1.12
C HIS A 84 -12.36 13.59 1.84
N GLY A 85 -12.71 13.90 3.09
CA GLY A 85 -12.00 14.87 3.90
C GLY A 85 -10.55 14.44 4.17
N PHE A 86 -10.36 13.18 4.58
CA PHE A 86 -9.03 12.59 4.77
C PHE A 86 -8.26 12.46 3.45
N ALA A 87 -8.96 12.10 2.36
CA ALA A 87 -8.36 12.07 1.03
C ALA A 87 -7.87 13.45 0.57
N ALA A 88 -8.63 14.50 0.87
CA ALA A 88 -8.24 15.86 0.58
C ALA A 88 -7.02 16.31 1.40
N GLU A 89 -7.02 16.04 2.71
CA GLU A 89 -5.91 16.35 3.61
C GLU A 89 -4.60 15.70 3.11
N ARG A 90 -4.64 14.39 2.86
CA ARG A 90 -3.46 13.63 2.41
C ARG A 90 -3.05 13.97 0.98
N GLY A 91 -4.01 14.12 0.06
CA GLY A 91 -3.72 14.49 -1.32
C GLY A 91 -3.12 15.89 -1.43
N ASN A 92 -3.63 16.88 -0.68
CA ASN A 92 -3.03 18.22 -0.60
C ASN A 92 -1.63 18.16 0.04
N HIS A 93 -1.43 17.30 1.05
CA HIS A 93 -0.12 17.08 1.66
C HIS A 93 0.90 16.56 0.66
N ILE A 94 0.55 15.54 -0.15
CA ILE A 94 1.43 15.01 -1.19
C ILE A 94 1.84 16.10 -2.17
N VAL A 95 0.87 16.92 -2.65
CA VAL A 95 1.18 18.00 -3.59
C VAL A 95 2.09 19.06 -2.97
N ASP A 96 1.87 19.45 -1.69
CA ASP A 96 2.75 20.38 -1.00
C ASP A 96 4.17 19.80 -0.85
N ARG A 97 4.31 18.49 -0.56
CA ARG A 97 5.60 17.81 -0.47
C ARG A 97 6.32 17.73 -1.83
N VAL A 98 5.61 17.37 -2.90
CA VAL A 98 6.15 17.36 -4.27
C VAL A 98 6.64 18.75 -4.68
N ARG A 99 5.99 19.80 -4.20
CA ARG A 99 6.41 21.20 -4.38
C ARG A 99 7.51 21.65 -3.40
N LEU A 100 8.15 20.71 -2.71
CA LEU A 100 9.26 20.94 -1.77
C LEU A 100 8.90 21.86 -0.59
N LYS A 101 7.61 21.96 -0.23
CA LYS A 101 7.21 22.70 0.97
C LYS A 101 7.47 21.86 2.22
N ASN A 102 7.83 22.52 3.31
CA ASN A 102 7.89 21.86 4.62
C ASN A 102 6.45 21.60 5.11
N ALA A 103 5.93 20.41 4.81
CA ALA A 103 4.57 20.02 5.16
C ALA A 103 4.58 18.79 6.07
N ARG A 104 3.72 18.84 7.12
CA ARG A 104 3.49 17.75 8.08
C ARG A 104 1.99 17.55 8.31
N ILE A 105 1.57 16.30 8.48
CA ILE A 105 0.23 15.95 8.95
C ILE A 105 0.25 15.97 10.48
N LEU A 106 -0.75 16.62 11.09
CA LEU A 106 -0.94 16.73 12.54
C LEU A 106 -2.23 16.05 13.01
N GLY A 107 -3.23 15.90 12.15
CA GLY A 107 -4.57 15.42 12.47
C GLY A 107 -4.67 13.97 12.97
N ASP A 108 -3.58 13.20 12.94
CA ASP A 108 -3.56 11.81 13.40
C ASP A 108 -3.68 11.67 14.93
N ASN A 109 -3.44 12.74 15.70
CA ASN A 109 -3.55 12.75 17.17
C ASN A 109 -4.99 12.96 17.69
N ASN A 110 -5.98 13.15 16.81
CA ASN A 110 -7.39 13.43 17.14
C ASN A 110 -7.61 14.64 18.10
N ALA A 111 -6.69 15.62 18.11
CA ALA A 111 -6.84 16.81 18.92
C ALA A 111 -8.12 17.56 18.52
N ARG A 112 -8.99 17.83 19.49
CA ARG A 112 -10.25 18.55 19.25
C ARG A 112 -9.94 19.96 18.76
N ASN A 113 -10.46 20.33 17.57
CA ASN A 113 -10.22 21.60 16.90
C ASN A 113 -8.74 21.93 16.62
N GLY A 114 -7.86 20.93 16.67
CA GLY A 114 -6.45 21.07 16.28
C GLY A 114 -6.27 21.22 14.77
N ALA A 115 -5.06 21.65 14.35
CA ALA A 115 -4.70 21.71 12.94
C ALA A 115 -4.60 20.29 12.34
N ASP A 116 -5.13 20.14 11.12
CA ASP A 116 -4.95 18.89 10.37
C ASP A 116 -3.53 18.79 9.79
N ARG A 117 -2.98 19.94 9.36
CA ARG A 117 -1.66 20.03 8.72
C ARG A 117 -0.89 21.28 9.14
N LEU A 118 0.44 21.18 9.12
CA LEU A 118 1.36 22.31 9.21
C LEU A 118 2.10 22.45 7.88
N VAL A 119 2.04 23.60 7.23
CA VAL A 119 2.73 23.86 5.96
C VAL A 119 3.51 25.14 6.05
N SER A 120 4.85 25.04 6.01
CA SER A 120 5.77 26.20 6.12
C SER A 120 5.47 27.09 7.32
N GLY A 121 5.16 26.48 8.49
CA GLY A 121 4.85 27.17 9.73
C GLY A 121 3.39 27.62 9.88
N THR A 122 2.54 27.44 8.85
CA THR A 122 1.12 27.81 8.91
C THR A 122 0.26 26.61 9.31
N GLU A 123 -0.56 26.79 10.35
CA GLU A 123 -1.54 25.81 10.81
C GLU A 123 -2.77 25.83 9.89
N ILE A 124 -3.17 24.64 9.40
CA ILE A 124 -4.22 24.48 8.40
C ILE A 124 -5.25 23.47 8.88
N GLN A 125 -6.52 23.87 8.77
CA GLN A 125 -7.67 23.01 8.93
C GLN A 125 -8.30 22.73 7.57
N THR A 126 -8.49 21.47 7.19
CA THR A 126 -9.03 21.06 5.90
C THR A 126 -10.54 20.79 5.99
N LYS A 127 -11.35 21.47 5.17
CA LYS A 127 -12.80 21.26 5.09
C LYS A 127 -13.26 21.16 3.64
N TYR A 128 -13.55 19.93 3.21
CA TYR A 128 -13.99 19.60 1.87
C TYR A 128 -15.44 19.15 1.89
N CYS A 129 -16.36 20.10 1.79
CA CYS A 129 -17.80 19.85 1.69
C CYS A 129 -18.28 20.06 0.23
N SER A 130 -19.54 19.72 -0.04
CA SER A 130 -20.10 19.79 -1.40
C SER A 130 -20.25 21.21 -1.96
N THR A 131 -20.25 22.24 -1.09
CA THR A 131 -20.34 23.65 -1.49
C THR A 131 -19.40 24.51 -0.66
N ALA A 132 -19.01 25.66 -1.19
CA ALA A 132 -18.19 26.64 -0.51
C ALA A 132 -18.78 27.09 0.85
N ALA A 133 -20.09 27.38 0.88
CA ALA A 133 -20.77 27.77 2.10
C ALA A 133 -20.74 26.66 3.18
N ARG A 134 -20.88 25.37 2.78
CA ARG A 134 -20.76 24.26 3.71
C ARG A 134 -19.33 24.03 4.18
N SER A 135 -18.34 24.20 3.29
CA SER A 135 -16.92 24.06 3.64
C SER A 135 -16.52 25.09 4.67
N VAL A 136 -16.91 26.35 4.49
CA VAL A 136 -16.66 27.44 5.46
C VAL A 136 -17.53 27.25 6.71
N GLY A 137 -18.83 26.97 6.56
CA GLY A 137 -19.77 26.79 7.67
C GLY A 137 -19.34 25.71 8.65
N ALA A 138 -18.71 24.64 8.16
CA ALA A 138 -18.18 23.56 8.99
C ALA A 138 -17.05 24.01 9.95
N ALA A 139 -16.50 25.20 9.78
CA ALA A 139 -15.48 25.77 10.66
C ALA A 139 -16.05 26.61 11.80
N PHE A 140 -17.36 26.78 11.85
CA PHE A 140 -18.02 27.59 12.88
C PHE A 140 -18.73 26.69 13.90
N ASP A 141 -18.73 27.14 15.17
CA ASP A 141 -19.41 26.43 16.25
C ASP A 141 -20.92 26.45 16.01
N GLY A 142 -21.58 25.30 16.21
CA GLY A 142 -23.03 25.17 16.09
C GLY A 142 -23.81 25.96 17.17
N GLN A 143 -23.24 26.19 18.35
CA GLN A 143 -23.92 26.90 19.45
C GLN A 143 -23.75 28.40 19.37
N ASN A 144 -22.51 28.91 19.20
CA ASN A 144 -22.20 30.33 19.22
C ASN A 144 -21.98 30.93 17.83
N GLY A 145 -21.88 30.10 16.80
CA GLY A 145 -21.58 30.50 15.44
C GLY A 145 -20.20 31.14 15.24
N GLN A 146 -19.28 30.92 16.19
CA GLN A 146 -17.93 31.48 16.17
C GLN A 146 -16.95 30.54 15.43
N TYR A 147 -15.91 31.12 14.81
CA TYR A 147 -14.83 30.36 14.21
C TYR A 147 -14.06 29.58 15.29
N ARG A 148 -14.02 28.27 15.17
CA ARG A 148 -13.53 27.38 16.25
C ARG A 148 -12.09 26.94 16.11
N TYR A 149 -11.45 27.18 14.95
CA TYR A 149 -10.08 26.72 14.70
C TYR A 149 -9.08 27.83 15.00
N MET A 150 -8.67 27.88 16.26
CA MET A 150 -7.71 28.87 16.75
C MET A 150 -6.37 28.18 16.98
N GLY A 151 -5.32 28.69 16.35
CA GLY A 151 -3.94 28.22 16.50
C GLY A 151 -3.13 29.13 17.43
N ASN A 152 -1.82 28.88 17.46
CA ASN A 152 -0.90 29.63 18.31
C ASN A 152 -0.81 31.12 17.92
N ASN A 153 -1.05 31.45 16.65
CA ASN A 153 -0.90 32.79 16.10
C ASN A 153 -2.25 33.40 15.62
N GLY A 154 -3.36 32.99 16.23
CA GLY A 154 -4.70 33.42 15.84
C GLY A 154 -5.47 32.40 15.02
N PRO A 155 -6.46 32.81 14.21
CA PRO A 155 -7.26 31.90 13.41
C PRO A 155 -6.39 31.08 12.41
N MET A 156 -6.55 29.76 12.44
CA MET A 156 -5.89 28.86 11.47
C MET A 156 -6.43 29.13 10.06
N GLN A 157 -5.63 28.82 9.05
CA GLN A 157 -6.13 28.81 7.67
C GLN A 157 -7.12 27.65 7.45
N LEU A 158 -8.22 27.95 6.77
CA LEU A 158 -9.22 26.98 6.35
C LEU A 158 -8.98 26.58 4.89
N GLU A 159 -8.51 25.37 4.66
CA GLU A 159 -8.29 24.84 3.33
C GLU A 159 -9.59 24.26 2.77
N VAL A 160 -9.97 24.75 1.59
CA VAL A 160 -11.22 24.40 0.90
C VAL A 160 -10.93 23.84 -0.49
N PRO A 161 -11.88 23.12 -1.14
CA PRO A 161 -11.72 22.67 -2.52
C PRO A 161 -11.30 23.79 -3.47
N ARG A 162 -10.39 23.48 -4.39
CA ARG A 162 -9.84 24.43 -5.35
C ARG A 162 -10.91 25.16 -6.16
N ASP A 163 -11.93 24.42 -6.58
CA ASP A 163 -13.06 24.90 -7.37
C ASP A 163 -14.06 25.77 -6.56
N GLN A 164 -13.98 25.71 -5.25
CA GLN A 164 -14.86 26.45 -4.34
C GLN A 164 -14.20 27.70 -3.73
N TYR A 165 -12.93 27.98 -4.02
CA TYR A 165 -12.13 29.00 -3.34
C TYR A 165 -12.78 30.39 -3.35
N ALA A 166 -13.24 30.89 -4.51
CA ALA A 166 -13.82 32.21 -4.62
C ALA A 166 -15.09 32.37 -3.76
N GLY A 167 -15.99 31.37 -3.81
CA GLY A 167 -17.20 31.39 -2.98
C GLY A 167 -16.91 31.19 -1.49
N ALA A 168 -15.83 30.48 -1.14
CA ALA A 168 -15.40 30.34 0.25
C ALA A 168 -14.84 31.66 0.81
N VAL A 169 -14.06 32.42 0.02
CA VAL A 169 -13.58 33.74 0.41
C VAL A 169 -14.76 34.68 0.66
N GLU A 170 -15.76 34.70 -0.21
CA GLU A 170 -16.94 35.55 -0.01
C GLU A 170 -17.77 35.12 1.21
N THR A 171 -17.95 33.84 1.41
CA THR A 171 -18.61 33.31 2.62
C THR A 171 -17.85 33.74 3.89
N MET A 172 -16.53 33.65 3.90
CA MET A 172 -15.69 34.06 5.03
C MET A 172 -15.77 35.57 5.28
N ARG A 173 -15.81 36.39 4.21
CA ARG A 173 -16.03 37.85 4.33
C ARG A 173 -17.32 38.16 5.09
N ASN A 174 -18.40 37.48 4.77
CA ASN A 174 -19.68 37.68 5.45
C ASN A 174 -19.57 37.27 6.92
N LYS A 175 -18.87 36.16 7.23
CA LYS A 175 -18.63 35.74 8.62
C LYS A 175 -17.81 36.75 9.42
N ILE A 176 -16.83 37.41 8.81
CA ILE A 176 -16.05 38.48 9.44
C ILE A 176 -16.95 39.68 9.68
N ARG A 177 -17.77 40.11 8.69
CA ARG A 177 -18.75 41.22 8.86
C ARG A 177 -19.75 40.95 9.99
N GLU A 178 -20.12 39.67 10.19
CA GLU A 178 -20.99 39.25 11.28
C GLU A 178 -20.28 39.21 12.64
N GLY A 179 -18.98 39.53 12.72
CA GLY A 179 -18.18 39.48 13.95
C GLY A 179 -17.92 38.05 14.46
N LYS A 180 -18.01 37.05 13.59
CA LYS A 180 -17.92 35.64 13.96
C LYS A 180 -16.52 35.06 13.89
N VAL A 181 -15.50 35.82 13.52
CA VAL A 181 -14.10 35.41 13.48
C VAL A 181 -13.31 36.14 14.56
N PRO A 182 -12.97 35.51 15.69
CA PRO A 182 -12.28 36.16 16.78
C PRO A 182 -10.95 36.78 16.33
N GLY A 183 -10.72 38.03 16.70
CA GLY A 183 -9.49 38.76 16.38
C GLY A 183 -9.36 39.24 14.93
N VAL A 184 -10.40 39.09 14.09
CA VAL A 184 -10.41 39.57 12.70
C VAL A 184 -11.66 40.41 12.45
N THR A 185 -11.45 41.67 12.16
CA THR A 185 -12.55 42.65 11.92
C THR A 185 -12.61 43.12 10.47
N ASP A 186 -11.50 43.06 9.74
CA ASP A 186 -11.45 43.49 8.34
C ASP A 186 -11.86 42.35 7.41
N PRO A 187 -12.98 42.48 6.65
CA PRO A 187 -13.40 41.48 5.67
C PRO A 187 -12.38 41.22 4.55
N ALA A 188 -11.44 42.13 4.29
CA ALA A 188 -10.38 41.95 3.32
C ALA A 188 -9.44 40.78 3.68
N GLU A 189 -9.32 40.47 4.98
CA GLU A 189 -8.50 39.38 5.48
C GLU A 189 -9.06 37.97 5.14
N ALA A 190 -10.29 37.88 4.65
CA ALA A 190 -10.90 36.60 4.30
C ALA A 190 -10.03 35.77 3.34
N SER A 191 -9.36 36.41 2.39
CA SER A 191 -8.47 35.75 1.46
C SER A 191 -7.22 35.15 2.12
N ARG A 192 -6.78 35.72 3.25
CA ARG A 192 -5.66 35.18 4.06
C ARG A 192 -6.10 34.00 4.90
N LEU A 193 -7.33 33.99 5.36
CA LEU A 193 -7.90 32.92 6.18
C LEU A 193 -8.33 31.72 5.35
N ILE A 194 -8.71 31.91 4.09
CA ILE A 194 -9.07 30.81 3.18
C ILE A 194 -7.87 30.40 2.35
N ARG A 195 -7.49 29.12 2.49
CA ARG A 195 -6.47 28.49 1.66
C ARG A 195 -7.11 27.73 0.51
N ARG A 196 -6.62 27.97 -0.70
CA ARG A 196 -7.00 27.21 -1.89
C ARG A 196 -6.30 25.86 -1.87
N GLY A 197 -7.05 24.78 -1.71
CA GLY A 197 -6.53 23.42 -1.83
C GLY A 197 -6.06 23.09 -3.25
N HIS A 198 -5.30 22.02 -3.40
CA HIS A 198 -4.81 21.55 -4.71
C HIS A 198 -5.85 20.71 -5.44
N LEU A 199 -6.74 20.04 -4.69
CA LEU A 199 -7.78 19.17 -5.22
C LEU A 199 -9.13 19.89 -5.31
N THR A 200 -9.94 19.50 -6.29
CA THR A 200 -11.37 19.82 -6.31
C THR A 200 -12.13 18.89 -5.34
N TYR A 201 -13.38 19.24 -5.01
CA TYR A 201 -14.24 18.36 -4.23
C TYR A 201 -14.43 16.99 -4.89
N THR A 202 -14.66 16.98 -6.21
CA THR A 202 -14.83 15.75 -6.99
C THR A 202 -13.56 14.88 -6.98
N GLN A 203 -12.39 15.49 -7.15
CA GLN A 203 -11.12 14.77 -7.07
C GLN A 203 -10.90 14.12 -5.71
N ALA A 204 -11.15 14.84 -4.62
CA ALA A 204 -11.06 14.28 -3.26
C ALA A 204 -12.01 13.08 -3.06
N ARG A 205 -13.23 13.16 -3.59
CA ARG A 205 -14.18 12.02 -3.58
C ARG A 205 -13.70 10.85 -4.43
N ASN A 206 -13.13 11.12 -5.60
CA ASN A 206 -12.65 10.07 -6.50
C ASN A 206 -11.46 9.31 -5.90
N ILE A 207 -10.58 9.96 -5.14
CA ILE A 207 -9.50 9.27 -4.42
C ILE A 207 -10.04 8.17 -3.51
N THR A 208 -11.23 8.30 -2.95
CA THR A 208 -11.84 7.28 -2.08
C THR A 208 -12.50 6.12 -2.83
N ARG A 209 -12.56 6.17 -4.17
CA ARG A 209 -13.28 5.21 -5.00
C ARG A 209 -12.33 4.27 -5.71
N PHE A 210 -12.73 3.03 -5.84
CA PHE A 210 -11.99 2.03 -6.61
C PHE A 210 -11.91 2.41 -8.11
N GLY A 211 -10.73 2.23 -8.72
CA GLY A 211 -10.51 2.28 -10.16
C GLY A 211 -10.59 3.66 -10.80
N THR A 212 -10.68 4.75 -10.02
CA THR A 212 -10.64 6.10 -10.56
C THR A 212 -9.21 6.55 -10.86
N ILE A 213 -9.04 7.43 -11.84
CA ILE A 213 -7.71 7.97 -12.18
C ILE A 213 -7.08 8.65 -10.97
N GLU A 214 -7.87 9.42 -10.22
CA GLU A 214 -7.39 10.12 -9.03
C GLU A 214 -6.96 9.15 -7.92
N SER A 215 -7.68 8.04 -7.72
CA SER A 215 -7.30 7.05 -6.72
C SER A 215 -6.02 6.32 -7.10
N VAL A 216 -5.88 5.91 -8.37
CA VAL A 216 -4.67 5.25 -8.86
C VAL A 216 -3.47 6.20 -8.82
N THR A 217 -3.64 7.46 -9.25
CA THR A 217 -2.59 8.47 -9.20
C THR A 217 -2.15 8.77 -7.76
N TYR A 218 -3.10 8.88 -6.84
CA TYR A 218 -2.81 9.04 -5.42
C TYR A 218 -2.00 7.86 -4.88
N ASP A 219 -2.43 6.62 -5.17
CA ASP A 219 -1.76 5.41 -4.70
C ASP A 219 -0.35 5.28 -5.28
N ILE A 220 -0.14 5.65 -6.55
CA ILE A 220 1.19 5.69 -7.17
C ILE A 220 2.08 6.71 -6.45
N ALA A 221 1.58 7.91 -6.19
CA ALA A 221 2.36 8.97 -5.55
C ALA A 221 2.76 8.57 -4.11
N GLU A 222 1.84 8.03 -3.33
CA GLU A 222 2.10 7.58 -1.96
C GLU A 222 2.97 6.32 -1.95
N GLY A 223 2.65 5.33 -2.80
CA GLY A 223 3.38 4.08 -2.93
C GLY A 223 4.82 4.24 -3.44
N SER A 224 5.10 5.28 -4.22
CA SER A 224 6.46 5.56 -4.70
C SER A 224 7.43 5.82 -3.56
N VAL A 225 7.01 6.48 -2.48
CA VAL A 225 7.85 6.72 -1.29
C VAL A 225 8.23 5.39 -0.61
N VAL A 226 7.26 4.50 -0.44
CA VAL A 226 7.48 3.16 0.15
C VAL A 226 8.38 2.32 -0.77
N SER A 227 8.11 2.37 -2.08
CA SER A 227 8.85 1.60 -3.09
C SER A 227 10.30 2.06 -3.25
N LEU A 228 10.57 3.36 -3.12
CA LEU A 228 11.94 3.90 -3.10
C LEU A 228 12.72 3.38 -1.89
N ALA A 229 12.12 3.33 -0.72
CA ALA A 229 12.75 2.78 0.46
C ALA A 229 13.06 1.28 0.30
N ALA A 230 12.11 0.49 -0.23
CA ALA A 230 12.30 -0.93 -0.51
C ALA A 230 13.39 -1.16 -1.56
N GLY A 231 13.39 -0.40 -2.66
CA GLY A 231 14.43 -0.45 -3.69
C GLY A 231 15.81 -0.10 -3.14
N GLY A 232 15.91 0.91 -2.29
CA GLY A 232 17.18 1.31 -1.64
C GLY A 232 17.75 0.22 -0.73
N ILE A 233 16.91 -0.44 0.07
CA ILE A 233 17.33 -1.57 0.91
C ILE A 233 17.78 -2.75 0.03
N SER A 234 17.00 -3.09 -1.01
CA SER A 234 17.36 -4.15 -1.96
C SER A 234 18.69 -3.86 -2.65
N PHE A 235 18.92 -2.60 -3.07
CA PHE A 235 20.19 -2.17 -3.63
C PHE A 235 21.35 -2.41 -2.66
N ALA A 236 21.25 -1.91 -1.43
CA ALA A 236 22.31 -2.03 -0.44
C ALA A 236 22.66 -3.49 -0.13
N LEU A 237 21.65 -4.33 0.09
CA LEU A 237 21.85 -5.76 0.36
C LEU A 237 22.47 -6.48 -0.83
N THR A 238 21.94 -6.31 -2.04
CA THR A 238 22.44 -6.96 -3.25
C THR A 238 23.87 -6.53 -3.55
N ALA A 239 24.18 -5.23 -3.49
CA ALA A 239 25.53 -4.72 -3.70
C ALA A 239 26.53 -5.32 -2.72
N SER A 240 26.18 -5.35 -1.42
CA SER A 240 27.05 -5.88 -0.36
C SER A 240 27.31 -7.38 -0.54
N VAL A 241 26.27 -8.18 -0.73
CA VAL A 241 26.38 -9.64 -0.86
C VAL A 241 27.18 -10.00 -2.11
N PHE A 242 26.86 -9.38 -3.24
CA PHE A 242 27.54 -9.67 -4.51
C PHE A 242 29.01 -9.25 -4.47
N TRP A 243 29.31 -8.08 -3.93
CA TRP A 243 30.71 -7.62 -3.79
C TRP A 243 31.51 -8.52 -2.85
N LEU A 244 30.96 -8.91 -1.71
CA LEU A 244 31.63 -9.82 -0.77
C LEU A 244 31.86 -11.21 -1.38
N SER A 245 30.96 -11.69 -2.26
CA SER A 245 31.06 -13.01 -2.88
C SER A 245 31.98 -13.05 -4.10
N THR A 246 32.04 -11.97 -4.90
CA THR A 246 32.76 -11.95 -6.18
C THR A 246 34.01 -11.06 -6.18
N GLY A 247 34.08 -10.08 -5.27
CA GLY A 247 35.12 -9.04 -5.27
C GLY A 247 34.98 -7.98 -6.39
N ASP A 248 34.00 -8.16 -7.31
CA ASP A 248 33.77 -7.26 -8.44
C ASP A 248 32.76 -6.18 -8.04
N ARG A 249 33.27 -4.95 -7.84
CA ARG A 249 32.47 -3.80 -7.44
C ARG A 249 31.50 -3.34 -8.53
N ASP A 250 31.95 -3.29 -9.78
CA ASP A 250 31.17 -2.73 -10.88
C ASP A 250 30.02 -3.67 -11.24
N ALA A 251 30.26 -4.97 -11.31
CA ALA A 251 29.22 -5.98 -11.47
C ALA A 251 28.23 -5.98 -10.29
N ALA A 252 28.73 -5.76 -9.05
CA ALA A 252 27.88 -5.66 -7.88
C ALA A 252 26.91 -4.46 -7.96
N LEU A 253 27.39 -3.29 -8.36
CA LEU A 253 26.58 -2.09 -8.50
C LEU A 253 25.56 -2.20 -9.62
N GLN A 254 25.93 -2.78 -10.78
CA GLN A 254 25.00 -3.01 -11.89
C GLN A 254 23.88 -4.00 -11.50
N THR A 255 24.25 -5.13 -10.90
CA THR A 255 23.30 -6.13 -10.42
C THR A 255 22.36 -5.52 -9.37
N ALA A 256 22.89 -4.76 -8.42
CA ALA A 256 22.10 -4.08 -7.40
C ALA A 256 21.11 -3.06 -7.98
N ALA A 257 21.52 -2.29 -9.00
CA ALA A 257 20.65 -1.33 -9.65
C ALA A 257 19.45 -2.00 -10.35
N VAL A 258 19.69 -3.11 -11.05
CA VAL A 258 18.64 -3.91 -11.70
C VAL A 258 17.67 -4.49 -10.66
N GLN A 259 18.19 -5.06 -9.58
CA GLN A 259 17.35 -5.64 -8.52
C GLN A 259 16.56 -4.56 -7.75
N ALA A 260 17.16 -3.41 -7.50
CA ALA A 260 16.46 -2.27 -6.91
C ALA A 260 15.28 -1.80 -7.77
N GLY A 261 15.47 -1.72 -9.09
CA GLY A 261 14.41 -1.37 -10.04
C GLY A 261 13.26 -2.39 -10.05
N LYS A 262 13.58 -3.69 -10.03
CA LYS A 262 12.57 -4.76 -9.93
C LYS A 262 11.80 -4.68 -8.61
N THR A 263 12.51 -4.53 -7.49
CA THR A 263 11.93 -4.38 -6.16
C THR A 263 11.02 -3.15 -6.08
N PHE A 264 11.47 -2.01 -6.60
CA PHE A 264 10.65 -0.80 -6.68
C PHE A 264 9.33 -1.04 -7.44
N THR A 265 9.42 -1.58 -8.65
CA THR A 265 8.25 -1.80 -9.51
C THR A 265 7.27 -2.79 -8.88
N ARG A 266 7.77 -3.90 -8.32
CA ARG A 266 6.94 -4.91 -7.64
C ARG A 266 6.27 -4.31 -6.39
N THR A 267 7.02 -3.61 -5.55
CA THR A 267 6.49 -2.98 -4.35
C THR A 267 5.40 -1.96 -4.69
N LEU A 268 5.62 -1.15 -5.72
CA LEU A 268 4.64 -0.17 -6.19
C LEU A 268 3.36 -0.85 -6.70
N ALA A 269 3.49 -1.91 -7.50
CA ALA A 269 2.35 -2.66 -8.01
C ALA A 269 1.54 -3.28 -6.86
N VAL A 270 2.19 -3.90 -5.89
CA VAL A 270 1.51 -4.47 -4.71
C VAL A 270 0.88 -3.38 -3.88
N TYR A 271 1.56 -2.24 -3.68
CA TYR A 271 1.01 -1.09 -2.95
C TYR A 271 -0.29 -0.61 -3.59
N VAL A 272 -0.26 -0.27 -4.88
CA VAL A 272 -1.44 0.23 -5.62
C VAL A 272 -2.57 -0.81 -5.57
N THR A 273 -2.27 -2.09 -5.81
CA THR A 273 -3.27 -3.16 -5.75
C THR A 273 -3.88 -3.28 -4.35
N THR A 274 -3.07 -3.24 -3.30
CA THR A 274 -3.54 -3.27 -1.90
C THR A 274 -4.50 -2.12 -1.61
N GLN A 275 -4.12 -0.89 -1.98
CA GLN A 275 -4.96 0.29 -1.76
C GLN A 275 -6.27 0.22 -2.56
N GLN A 276 -6.22 -0.27 -3.80
CA GLN A 276 -7.42 -0.46 -4.61
C GLN A 276 -8.33 -1.54 -4.01
N LEU A 277 -7.80 -2.68 -3.56
CA LEU A 277 -8.59 -3.73 -2.89
C LEU A 277 -9.27 -3.21 -1.62
N HIS A 278 -8.60 -2.38 -0.85
CA HIS A 278 -9.19 -1.76 0.34
C HIS A 278 -10.42 -0.89 0.04
N ARG A 279 -10.54 -0.32 -1.14
CA ARG A 279 -11.70 0.49 -1.56
C ARG A 279 -12.91 -0.35 -1.98
N LEU A 280 -12.73 -1.65 -2.21
CA LEU A 280 -13.82 -2.53 -2.60
C LEU A 280 -14.75 -2.81 -1.42
N SER A 281 -16.04 -2.58 -1.60
CA SER A 281 -17.06 -2.82 -0.57
C SER A 281 -17.13 -4.29 -0.13
N VAL A 282 -16.88 -5.23 -1.05
CA VAL A 282 -16.80 -6.67 -0.76
C VAL A 282 -15.65 -6.95 0.21
N VAL A 283 -14.45 -6.41 -0.06
CA VAL A 283 -13.28 -6.57 0.83
C VAL A 283 -13.57 -5.93 2.18
N GLN A 284 -14.13 -4.73 2.22
CA GLN A 284 -14.54 -4.06 3.45
C GLN A 284 -15.54 -4.89 4.26
N GLY A 285 -16.51 -5.53 3.58
CA GLY A 285 -17.47 -6.45 4.20
C GLY A 285 -16.78 -7.64 4.85
N MET A 286 -15.87 -8.30 4.13
CA MET A 286 -15.08 -9.44 4.65
C MET A 286 -14.25 -9.06 5.87
N LEU A 287 -13.59 -7.89 5.83
CA LEU A 287 -12.73 -7.42 6.91
C LEU A 287 -13.48 -7.12 8.22
N LYS A 288 -14.79 -6.83 8.16
CA LYS A 288 -15.61 -6.61 9.37
C LYS A 288 -15.74 -7.85 10.25
N HIS A 289 -15.64 -9.03 9.65
CA HIS A 289 -15.75 -10.32 10.37
C HIS A 289 -14.43 -10.76 11.02
N ILE A 290 -13.33 -10.06 10.75
CA ILE A 290 -12.02 -10.35 11.34
C ILE A 290 -11.91 -9.63 12.68
N ASP A 291 -11.96 -10.40 13.77
CA ASP A 291 -11.79 -9.91 15.13
C ASP A 291 -10.96 -10.89 15.97
N PHE A 292 -9.79 -10.43 16.39
CA PHE A 292 -8.89 -11.19 17.25
C PHE A 292 -9.17 -10.99 18.76
N SER A 293 -10.20 -10.23 19.13
CA SER A 293 -10.59 -10.07 20.54
C SER A 293 -11.05 -11.38 21.16
N THR A 294 -11.58 -12.30 20.34
CA THR A 294 -12.05 -13.62 20.74
C THR A 294 -10.95 -14.69 20.79
N ALA A 295 -9.75 -14.41 20.29
CA ALA A 295 -8.62 -15.33 20.35
C ALA A 295 -8.14 -15.51 21.81
N SER A 296 -7.50 -16.68 22.09
CA SER A 296 -6.96 -16.93 23.42
C SER A 296 -5.93 -15.87 23.85
N PRO A 297 -5.79 -15.59 25.16
CA PRO A 297 -4.83 -14.57 25.64
C PRO A 297 -3.39 -14.81 25.18
N THR A 298 -2.96 -16.06 25.11
CA THR A 298 -1.62 -16.47 24.65
C THR A 298 -1.41 -16.12 23.19
N VAL A 299 -2.39 -16.47 22.32
CA VAL A 299 -2.34 -16.15 20.90
C VAL A 299 -2.34 -14.63 20.68
N ARG A 300 -3.20 -13.90 21.38
CA ARG A 300 -3.24 -12.44 21.30
C ARG A 300 -1.90 -11.81 21.67
N LEU A 301 -1.31 -12.23 22.78
CA LEU A 301 -0.03 -11.71 23.24
C LEU A 301 1.10 -12.02 22.25
N ALA A 302 1.13 -13.24 21.71
CA ALA A 302 2.10 -13.63 20.68
C ALA A 302 1.95 -12.76 19.41
N LEU A 303 0.73 -12.61 18.89
CA LEU A 303 0.46 -11.77 17.72
C LEU A 303 0.78 -10.29 17.99
N GLN A 304 0.44 -9.75 19.16
CA GLN A 304 0.80 -8.38 19.53
C GLN A 304 2.31 -8.16 19.55
N LYS A 305 3.07 -9.08 20.17
CA LYS A 305 4.54 -9.02 20.17
C LYS A 305 5.11 -9.12 18.75
N GLY A 306 4.64 -10.09 17.96
CA GLY A 306 5.10 -10.29 16.58
C GLY A 306 4.77 -9.13 15.64
N THR A 307 3.62 -8.48 15.82
CA THR A 307 3.19 -7.35 14.99
C THR A 307 3.59 -5.98 15.57
N GLY A 308 4.06 -5.92 16.81
CA GLY A 308 4.32 -4.64 17.50
C GLY A 308 3.04 -3.87 17.87
N ALA A 309 1.87 -4.51 17.83
CA ALA A 309 0.60 -3.88 18.13
C ALA A 309 0.44 -3.68 19.66
N GLY A 310 0.30 -2.42 20.10
CA GLY A 310 0.19 -2.09 21.52
C GLY A 310 -1.13 -2.50 22.17
N ASN A 311 -2.17 -2.75 21.40
CA ASN A 311 -3.50 -3.16 21.87
C ASN A 311 -4.26 -3.98 20.83
N ILE A 312 -5.43 -4.53 21.21
CA ILE A 312 -6.25 -5.39 20.33
C ILE A 312 -6.77 -4.62 19.11
N SER A 313 -7.16 -3.37 19.26
CA SER A 313 -7.62 -2.56 18.12
C SER A 313 -6.52 -2.37 17.07
N ALA A 314 -5.30 -2.09 17.52
CA ALA A 314 -4.12 -2.01 16.66
C ALA A 314 -3.80 -3.38 16.01
N LEU A 315 -3.89 -4.48 16.79
CA LEU A 315 -3.71 -5.83 16.27
C LEU A 315 -4.72 -6.14 15.14
N ASN A 316 -6.00 -5.90 15.37
CA ASN A 316 -7.04 -6.11 14.37
C ASN A 316 -6.75 -5.32 13.08
N LYS A 317 -6.32 -4.06 13.20
CA LYS A 317 -5.96 -3.23 12.04
C LYS A 317 -4.77 -3.81 11.28
N VAL A 318 -3.69 -4.16 11.95
CA VAL A 318 -2.49 -4.74 11.32
C VAL A 318 -2.84 -6.07 10.63
N MET A 319 -3.60 -6.95 11.28
CA MET A 319 -3.97 -8.25 10.71
C MET A 319 -4.89 -8.11 9.49
N LYS A 320 -5.85 -7.17 9.51
CA LYS A 320 -6.67 -6.84 8.35
C LYS A 320 -5.82 -6.32 7.19
N GLY A 321 -4.90 -5.42 7.48
CA GLY A 321 -3.95 -4.90 6.50
C GLY A 321 -3.06 -6.01 5.92
N THR A 322 -2.55 -6.91 6.75
CA THR A 322 -1.73 -8.05 6.32
C THR A 322 -2.50 -8.96 5.38
N LEU A 323 -3.76 -9.29 5.69
CA LEU A 323 -4.58 -10.13 4.83
C LEU A 323 -4.76 -9.53 3.43
N VAL A 324 -5.14 -8.25 3.35
CA VAL A 324 -5.36 -7.60 2.04
C VAL A 324 -4.05 -7.44 1.28
N THR A 325 -2.94 -7.14 1.97
CA THR A 325 -1.61 -7.08 1.35
C THR A 325 -1.18 -8.44 0.80
N SER A 326 -1.46 -9.53 1.53
CA SER A 326 -1.18 -10.89 1.06
C SER A 326 -1.99 -11.23 -0.19
N LEU A 327 -3.29 -10.88 -0.21
CA LEU A 327 -4.12 -11.04 -1.40
C LEU A 327 -3.60 -10.22 -2.60
N ALA A 328 -3.17 -8.99 -2.36
CA ALA A 328 -2.59 -8.14 -3.40
C ALA A 328 -1.27 -8.72 -3.92
N LEU A 329 -0.43 -9.23 -3.04
CA LEU A 329 0.84 -9.85 -3.42
C LEU A 329 0.63 -11.09 -4.28
N VAL A 330 -0.30 -11.97 -3.91
CA VAL A 330 -0.70 -13.12 -4.73
C VAL A 330 -1.23 -12.65 -6.08
N ALA A 331 -2.13 -11.67 -6.12
CA ALA A 331 -2.70 -11.14 -7.35
C ALA A 331 -1.65 -10.54 -8.29
N VAL A 332 -0.70 -9.78 -7.77
CA VAL A 332 0.40 -9.20 -8.56
C VAL A 332 1.35 -10.28 -9.07
N THR A 333 1.67 -11.27 -8.23
CA THR A 333 2.59 -12.36 -8.60
C THR A 333 1.98 -13.29 -9.64
N THR A 334 0.69 -13.64 -9.51
CA THR A 334 0.00 -14.58 -10.42
C THR A 334 -0.78 -13.93 -11.55
N GLY A 335 -0.94 -12.60 -11.52
CA GLY A 335 -1.65 -11.84 -12.55
C GLY A 335 -1.11 -12.06 -13.96
N PRO A 336 0.22 -12.03 -14.20
CA PRO A 336 0.80 -12.35 -15.50
C PRO A 336 0.43 -13.76 -15.97
N ASP A 337 0.39 -14.75 -15.07
CA ASP A 337 0.03 -16.12 -15.39
C ASP A 337 -1.46 -16.26 -15.70
N MET A 338 -2.32 -15.54 -15.02
CA MET A 338 -3.74 -15.45 -15.37
C MET A 338 -3.93 -14.91 -16.79
N ILE A 339 -3.19 -13.86 -17.17
CA ILE A 339 -3.24 -13.32 -18.53
C ILE A 339 -2.72 -14.34 -19.56
N LYS A 340 -1.66 -15.07 -19.24
CA LYS A 340 -1.13 -16.15 -20.09
C LYS A 340 -2.17 -17.27 -20.27
N MET A 341 -2.84 -17.67 -19.18
CA MET A 341 -3.91 -18.66 -19.22
C MET A 341 -5.08 -18.21 -20.10
N LEU A 342 -5.57 -16.96 -19.92
CA LEU A 342 -6.65 -16.42 -20.74
C LEU A 342 -6.28 -16.27 -22.21
N ARG A 343 -5.00 -16.14 -22.54
CA ARG A 343 -4.45 -16.13 -23.89
C ARG A 343 -4.12 -17.53 -24.43
N GLY A 344 -4.47 -18.57 -23.68
CA GLY A 344 -4.16 -19.96 -24.05
C GLY A 344 -2.67 -20.31 -24.03
N ARG A 345 -1.85 -19.53 -23.32
CA ARG A 345 -0.39 -19.72 -23.26
C ARG A 345 0.06 -20.69 -22.16
N ILE A 346 -0.74 -20.86 -21.13
CA ILE A 346 -0.56 -21.89 -20.10
C ILE A 346 -1.89 -22.56 -19.83
N SER A 347 -1.87 -23.79 -19.33
CA SER A 347 -3.08 -24.53 -18.97
C SER A 347 -3.67 -24.01 -17.64
N GLY A 348 -4.96 -24.25 -17.43
CA GLY A 348 -5.61 -23.97 -16.14
C GLY A 348 -4.93 -24.71 -14.97
N THR A 349 -4.43 -25.94 -15.21
CA THR A 349 -3.71 -26.75 -14.21
C THR A 349 -2.37 -26.08 -13.82
N GLN A 350 -1.63 -25.57 -14.81
CA GLN A 350 -0.40 -24.83 -14.55
C GLN A 350 -0.67 -23.55 -13.78
N PHE A 351 -1.72 -22.81 -14.14
CA PHE A 351 -2.13 -21.61 -13.40
C PHE A 351 -2.46 -21.93 -11.94
N ILE A 352 -3.24 -23.00 -11.67
CA ILE A 352 -3.58 -23.42 -10.31
C ILE A 352 -2.33 -23.80 -9.51
N ARG A 353 -1.38 -24.52 -10.15
CA ARG A 353 -0.09 -24.84 -9.51
C ARG A 353 0.70 -23.59 -9.14
N ASN A 354 0.85 -22.66 -10.07
CA ASN A 354 1.55 -21.39 -9.83
C ASN A 354 0.87 -20.57 -8.72
N LEU A 355 -0.47 -20.54 -8.72
CA LEU A 355 -1.26 -19.90 -7.69
C LEU A 355 -1.04 -20.53 -6.31
N ALA A 356 -1.00 -21.87 -6.24
CA ALA A 356 -0.75 -22.59 -4.98
C ALA A 356 0.65 -22.29 -4.44
N VAL A 357 1.68 -22.32 -5.31
CA VAL A 357 3.06 -21.98 -4.93
C VAL A 357 3.16 -20.54 -4.46
N ALA A 358 2.61 -19.57 -5.19
CA ALA A 358 2.64 -18.18 -4.80
C ALA A 358 1.89 -17.94 -3.47
N SER A 359 0.75 -18.61 -3.27
CA SER A 359 -0.03 -18.49 -2.03
C SER A 359 0.69 -19.08 -0.82
N SER A 360 1.37 -20.23 -0.99
CA SER A 360 2.14 -20.84 0.10
C SER A 360 3.36 -20.02 0.48
N GLY A 361 4.08 -19.45 -0.49
CA GLY A 361 5.20 -18.52 -0.22
C GLY A 361 4.76 -17.29 0.54
N VAL A 362 3.67 -16.62 0.09
CA VAL A 362 3.12 -15.45 0.78
C VAL A 362 2.64 -15.80 2.19
N ALA A 363 1.99 -16.94 2.39
CA ALA A 363 1.55 -17.39 3.71
C ALA A 363 2.76 -17.68 4.62
N GLY A 364 3.78 -18.37 4.10
CA GLY A 364 5.03 -18.64 4.82
C GLY A 364 5.75 -17.36 5.22
N GLY A 365 5.88 -16.41 4.31
CA GLY A 365 6.47 -15.09 4.57
C GLY A 365 5.72 -14.29 5.64
N ALA A 366 4.40 -14.31 5.61
CA ALA A 366 3.58 -13.64 6.64
C ALA A 366 3.76 -14.28 8.02
N VAL A 367 3.70 -15.61 8.11
CA VAL A 367 3.93 -16.36 9.36
C VAL A 367 5.36 -16.16 9.85
N GLY A 368 6.35 -16.28 8.98
CA GLY A 368 7.76 -16.05 9.28
C GLY A 368 8.03 -14.64 9.81
N SER A 369 7.41 -13.63 9.21
CA SER A 369 7.52 -12.24 9.69
C SER A 369 7.00 -12.08 11.13
N VAL A 370 5.85 -12.67 11.45
CA VAL A 370 5.30 -12.63 12.81
C VAL A 370 6.22 -13.39 13.79
N ALA A 371 6.63 -14.61 13.42
CA ALA A 371 7.50 -15.45 14.24
C ALA A 371 8.87 -14.77 14.51
N GLY A 372 9.49 -14.22 13.46
CA GLY A 372 10.74 -13.45 13.57
C GLY A 372 10.59 -12.24 14.48
N GLY A 373 9.48 -11.51 14.36
CA GLY A 373 9.17 -10.39 15.26
C GLY A 373 9.10 -10.83 16.74
N ILE A 374 8.50 -11.99 17.02
CA ILE A 374 8.42 -12.56 18.38
C ILE A 374 9.81 -12.91 18.89
N LEU A 375 10.59 -13.67 18.09
CA LEU A 375 11.91 -14.17 18.49
C LEU A 375 12.89 -13.04 18.84
N PHE A 376 12.86 -11.96 18.07
CA PHE A 376 13.78 -10.83 18.25
C PHE A 376 13.21 -9.70 19.11
N SER A 377 11.96 -9.81 19.58
CA SER A 377 11.35 -8.80 20.46
C SER A 377 12.10 -8.51 21.77
N PRO A 378 12.86 -9.46 22.37
CA PRO A 378 13.67 -9.17 23.55
C PRO A 378 14.76 -8.11 23.31
N LEU A 379 15.17 -7.89 22.07
CA LEU A 379 16.12 -6.85 21.67
C LEU A 379 15.47 -5.46 21.50
N GLY A 380 14.24 -5.29 21.97
CA GLY A 380 13.49 -4.06 21.89
C GLY A 380 12.82 -3.82 20.53
N PRO A 381 12.26 -2.62 20.27
CA PRO A 381 11.52 -2.33 19.04
C PRO A 381 12.33 -2.52 17.76
N PHE A 382 13.63 -2.19 17.79
CA PHE A 382 14.54 -2.37 16.65
C PHE A 382 14.80 -3.86 16.38
N GLY A 383 14.99 -4.67 17.41
CA GLY A 383 15.12 -6.13 17.30
C GLY A 383 13.87 -6.75 16.69
N ALA A 384 12.69 -6.40 17.20
CA ALA A 384 11.42 -6.89 16.67
C ALA A 384 11.25 -6.52 15.19
N LEU A 385 11.63 -5.30 14.78
CA LEU A 385 11.59 -4.86 13.39
C LEU A 385 12.51 -5.71 12.50
N THR A 386 13.77 -5.87 12.90
CA THR A 386 14.75 -6.67 12.17
C THR A 386 14.30 -8.14 12.07
N GLY A 387 13.78 -8.70 13.19
CA GLY A 387 13.28 -10.06 13.24
C GLY A 387 12.10 -10.31 12.27
N ARG A 388 11.22 -9.32 12.09
CA ARG A 388 10.10 -9.41 11.13
C ARG A 388 10.58 -9.46 9.68
N VAL A 389 11.61 -8.67 9.33
CA VAL A 389 12.20 -8.70 7.99
C VAL A 389 12.89 -10.04 7.75
N VAL A 390 13.77 -10.47 8.66
CA VAL A 390 14.49 -11.74 8.54
C VAL A 390 13.53 -12.92 8.56
N GLY A 391 12.55 -12.93 9.47
CA GLY A 391 11.54 -13.99 9.54
C GLY A 391 10.63 -14.05 8.31
N GLY A 392 10.30 -12.91 7.72
CA GLY A 392 9.57 -12.84 6.45
C GLY A 392 10.35 -13.47 5.30
N VAL A 393 11.63 -13.16 5.22
CA VAL A 393 12.56 -13.73 4.22
C VAL A 393 12.74 -15.25 4.38
N LEU A 394 12.91 -15.72 5.61
CA LEU A 394 13.13 -17.14 5.89
C LEU A 394 11.85 -17.97 5.80
N GLY A 395 10.68 -17.35 5.96
CA GLY A 395 9.38 -18.03 5.89
C GLY A 395 8.85 -18.22 4.45
N GLU A 396 9.35 -17.46 3.51
CA GLU A 396 9.00 -17.54 2.09
C GLU A 396 9.79 -18.65 1.38
#